data_517d173d9465ac2b4d141f8ab373e093
#
_entry.id   517d173d9465ac2b4d141f8ab373e093
#
_cell.length_a   1.000
_cell.length_b   1.000
_cell.length_c   1.000
_cell.angle_alpha   90.00
_cell.angle_beta   90.00
_cell.angle_gamma   90.00
#
_symmetry.space_group_name_H-M   'P 1'
#
loop_
_entity.id
_entity.type
_entity.pdbx_description
1 polymer ?
#
loop_
_entity_poly.entity_id
_entity_poly.type
_entity_poly.pdbx_seq_one_letter_code
_entity_poly.pdbx_strand_id
1 'polypeptide(L)' 'QQNYVKYLIFRLQKLSPSNAPYGERMRGAVKKIIDMDINPYCDNPFRMVTVKQGIKLIDTLKKYVASAEKKAGINNEH' A
#
# COMPACT_ATOMS: atom_id res chain seq x y z
N GLN A 1 -10.48 6.57 3.18
CA GLN A 1 -9.62 5.41 3.39
C GLN A 1 -8.94 4.94 2.11
N GLN A 2 -9.68 4.86 1.01
CA GLN A 2 -9.10 4.42 -0.25
C GLN A 2 -7.96 5.32 -0.70
N ASN A 3 -8.13 6.63 -0.56
CA ASN A 3 -7.10 7.57 -0.95
C ASN A 3 -5.85 7.42 -0.09
N TYR A 4 -6.03 7.09 1.16
CA TYR A 4 -4.90 6.90 2.05
C TYR A 4 -4.12 5.63 1.70
N VAL A 5 -4.83 4.55 1.35
CA VAL A 5 -4.18 3.31 0.89
C VAL A 5 -3.36 3.60 -0.37
N LYS A 6 -3.93 4.32 -1.32
CA LYS A 6 -3.23 4.69 -2.54
C LYS A 6 -1.99 5.54 -2.25
N TYR A 7 -2.11 6.47 -1.31
CA TYR A 7 -0.99 7.30 -0.91
C TYR A 7 0.15 6.46 -0.32
N LEU A 8 -0.20 5.51 0.56
CA LEU A 8 0.82 4.66 1.19
C LEU A 8 1.55 3.80 0.17
N ILE A 9 0.83 3.25 -0.80
CA ILE A 9 1.43 2.43 -1.85
C ILE A 9 2.32 3.29 -2.75
N PHE A 10 1.87 4.49 -3.07
CA PHE A 10 2.66 5.43 -3.85
C PHE A 10 3.96 5.81 -3.12
N ARG A 11 3.84 6.07 -1.83
CA ARG A 11 5.00 6.39 -0.99
C ARG A 11 5.98 5.21 -0.95
N LEU A 12 5.46 4.01 -0.79
CA LEU A 12 6.26 2.80 -0.77
C LEU A 12 7.00 2.61 -2.10
N GLN A 13 6.33 2.88 -3.22
CA GLN A 13 6.94 2.76 -4.53
C GLN A 13 8.10 3.74 -4.70
N LYS A 14 7.98 4.93 -4.14
CA LYS A 14 9.06 5.92 -4.19
C LYS A 14 10.25 5.53 -3.32
N LEU A 15 9.97 4.99 -2.14
CA LEU A 15 11.02 4.64 -1.18
C LEU A 15 11.71 3.33 -1.52
N SER A 16 10.96 2.41 -2.10
CA SER A 16 11.46 1.07 -2.42
C SER A 16 10.98 0.71 -3.82
N PRO A 17 11.59 1.31 -4.86
CA PRO A 17 11.17 1.05 -6.23
C PRO A 17 11.31 -0.42 -6.60
N SER A 18 10.38 -0.90 -7.42
CA SER A 18 10.44 -2.26 -7.94
C SER A 18 10.16 -2.22 -9.43
N ASN A 19 10.39 -3.34 -10.11
CA ASN A 19 10.10 -3.44 -11.54
C ASN A 19 8.61 -3.46 -11.82
N ALA A 20 7.79 -3.73 -10.81
CA ALA A 20 6.35 -3.77 -10.98
C ALA A 20 5.79 -2.35 -11.05
N PRO A 21 4.87 -2.06 -11.99
CA PRO A 21 4.21 -0.76 -12.00
C PRO A 21 3.33 -0.59 -10.78
N TYR A 22 2.94 0.67 -10.52
CA TYR A 22 2.18 1.03 -9.34
C TYR A 22 0.92 0.17 -9.14
N GLY A 23 0.15 -0.06 -10.22
CA GLY A 23 -1.06 -0.86 -10.12
C GLY A 23 -0.78 -2.30 -9.69
N GLU A 24 0.25 -2.92 -10.24
CA GLU A 24 0.60 -4.30 -9.87
C GLU A 24 1.14 -4.36 -8.46
N ARG A 25 1.83 -3.33 -8.01
CA ARG A 25 2.31 -3.28 -6.64
C ARG A 25 1.14 -3.17 -5.66
N MET A 26 0.14 -2.36 -5.98
CA MET A 26 -1.09 -2.26 -5.20
C MET A 26 -1.79 -3.61 -5.11
N ARG A 27 -1.95 -4.28 -6.25
CA ARG A 27 -2.60 -5.58 -6.32
C ARG A 27 -1.88 -6.60 -5.46
N GLY A 28 -0.56 -6.65 -5.56
CA GLY A 28 0.25 -7.57 -4.78
C GLY A 28 0.17 -7.31 -3.29
N ALA A 29 0.19 -6.04 -2.88
CA ALA A 29 0.08 -5.68 -1.48
C ALA A 29 -1.26 -6.07 -0.89
N VAL A 30 -2.35 -5.79 -1.60
CA VAL A 30 -3.69 -6.14 -1.13
C VAL A 30 -3.83 -7.66 -1.00
N LYS A 31 -3.35 -8.40 -2.00
CA LYS A 31 -3.40 -9.87 -1.95
C LYS A 31 -2.62 -10.41 -0.77
N LYS A 32 -1.45 -9.86 -0.50
CA LYS A 32 -0.59 -10.32 0.58
C LYS A 32 -1.18 -10.00 1.96
N ILE A 33 -1.80 -8.84 2.11
CA ILE A 33 -2.23 -8.36 3.41
C ILE A 33 -3.61 -8.89 3.79
N ILE A 34 -4.57 -8.83 2.88
CA ILE A 34 -5.95 -9.24 3.16
C ILE A 34 -6.43 -10.40 2.28
N ASP A 35 -5.52 -10.99 1.53
CA ASP A 35 -5.80 -12.17 0.68
C ASP A 35 -6.97 -11.92 -0.27
N MET A 36 -7.01 -10.75 -0.87
CA MET A 36 -8.07 -10.36 -1.78
C MET A 36 -7.46 -9.95 -3.12
N ASP A 37 -8.04 -10.46 -4.20
CA ASP A 37 -7.60 -10.08 -5.54
C ASP A 37 -8.45 -8.90 -6.01
N ILE A 38 -7.80 -7.82 -6.38
CA ILE A 38 -8.47 -6.61 -6.85
C ILE A 38 -8.00 -6.28 -8.27
N ASN A 39 -8.81 -5.48 -8.97
CA ASN A 39 -8.38 -4.89 -10.24
C ASN A 39 -7.96 -3.46 -9.98
N PRO A 40 -6.64 -3.17 -9.95
CA PRO A 40 -6.16 -1.82 -9.62
C PRO A 40 -6.45 -0.81 -10.71
N TYR A 41 -6.90 -1.25 -11.88
CA TYR A 41 -7.12 -0.37 -13.02
C TYR A 41 -8.57 0.02 -13.20
N CYS A 42 -9.47 -0.46 -12.35
CA CYS A 42 -10.88 -0.05 -12.42
C CYS A 42 -11.11 1.22 -11.59
N ASP A 43 -12.29 1.81 -11.75
CA ASP A 43 -12.60 3.08 -11.09
C ASP A 43 -12.56 2.98 -9.58
N ASN A 44 -12.96 1.84 -9.04
CA ASN A 44 -13.02 1.65 -7.60
C ASN A 44 -12.42 0.29 -7.23
N PRO A 45 -11.09 0.18 -7.19
CA PRO A 45 -10.42 -1.10 -6.93
C PRO A 45 -10.68 -1.66 -5.53
N PHE A 46 -11.13 -0.83 -4.60
CA PHE A 46 -11.36 -1.27 -3.22
C PHE A 46 -12.84 -1.43 -2.87
N ARG A 47 -13.72 -1.49 -3.87
CA ARG A 47 -15.16 -1.50 -3.60
C ARG A 47 -15.61 -2.71 -2.76
N MET A 48 -14.88 -3.83 -2.85
CA MET A 48 -15.22 -5.04 -2.10
C MET A 48 -14.47 -5.14 -0.77
N VAL A 49 -13.61 -4.19 -0.49
CA VAL A 49 -12.85 -4.17 0.76
C VAL A 49 -13.74 -3.63 1.88
N THR A 50 -13.89 -4.42 2.95
CA THR A 50 -14.67 -3.98 4.11
C THR A 50 -13.88 -2.95 4.91
N VAL A 51 -14.58 -2.23 5.81
CA VAL A 51 -13.93 -1.26 6.69
C VAL A 51 -12.84 -1.94 7.52
N LYS A 52 -13.13 -3.12 8.03
CA LYS A 52 -12.19 -3.87 8.86
C LYS A 52 -10.95 -4.25 8.07
N GLN A 53 -11.14 -4.74 6.84
CA GLN A 53 -10.02 -5.07 5.96
C GLN A 53 -9.22 -3.82 5.59
N GLY A 54 -9.91 -2.70 5.37
CA GLY A 54 -9.25 -1.43 5.08
C GLY A 54 -8.36 -0.96 6.20
N ILE A 55 -8.81 -1.11 7.45
CA ILE A 55 -8.00 -0.75 8.61
C ILE A 55 -6.74 -1.61 8.68
N LYS A 56 -6.89 -2.92 8.49
CA LYS A 56 -5.75 -3.82 8.49
C LYS A 56 -4.76 -3.47 7.38
N LEU A 57 -5.28 -3.15 6.21
CA LEU A 57 -4.46 -2.78 5.06
C LEU A 57 -3.65 -1.52 5.34
N ILE A 58 -4.30 -0.49 5.88
CA ILE A 58 -3.64 0.76 6.22
C ILE A 58 -2.57 0.55 7.28
N ASP A 59 -2.90 -0.16 8.36
CA ASP A 59 -1.95 -0.40 9.45
C ASP A 59 -0.71 -1.14 8.94
N THR A 60 -0.90 -2.15 8.11
CA THR A 60 0.21 -2.93 7.59
C THR A 60 1.06 -2.11 6.61
N LEU A 61 0.40 -1.35 5.74
CA LEU A 61 1.12 -0.50 4.79
C LEU A 61 1.92 0.60 5.50
N LYS A 62 1.39 1.14 6.59
CA LYS A 62 2.14 2.11 7.39
C LYS A 62 3.45 1.51 7.91
N LYS A 63 3.40 0.26 8.32
CA LYS A 63 4.60 -0.44 8.80
C LYS A 63 5.59 -0.65 7.66
N TYR A 64 5.10 -1.00 6.48
CA TYR A 64 5.97 -1.17 5.31
C TYR A 64 6.64 0.15 4.93
N VAL A 65 5.88 1.24 4.93
CA VAL A 65 6.42 2.56 4.60
C VAL A 65 7.46 2.97 5.63
N ALA A 66 7.17 2.79 6.92
CA ALA A 66 8.12 3.13 7.98
C ALA A 66 9.43 2.35 7.84
N SER A 67 9.32 1.05 7.51
CA SER A 67 10.50 0.22 7.31
C SER A 67 11.30 0.68 6.09
N ALA A 68 10.61 1.04 5.01
CA ALA A 68 11.27 1.51 3.81
C ALA A 68 11.94 2.86 4.02
N GLU A 69 11.31 3.75 4.79
CA GLU A 69 11.91 5.03 5.15
C GLU A 69 13.19 4.83 5.94
N LYS A 70 13.16 3.91 6.87
CA LYS A 70 14.34 3.59 7.68
C LYS A 70 15.47 3.06 6.82
N LYS A 71 15.17 2.15 5.88
CA LYS A 71 16.17 1.59 4.98
C LYS A 71 16.73 2.63 4.03
N ALA A 72 15.92 3.59 3.62
CA ALA A 72 16.36 4.66 2.73
C ALA A 72 17.17 5.74 3.45
N GLY A 73 17.31 5.64 4.78
CA GLY A 73 18.05 6.63 5.54
C GLY A 73 17.26 7.88 5.83
N ILE A 74 15.96 7.86 5.59
CA ILE A 74 15.10 9.00 5.90
C ILE A 74 14.82 8.97 7.39
N ASN A 75 15.19 10.04 8.06
CA ASN A 75 15.05 10.12 9.49
C ASN A 75 13.88 11.03 9.84
N ASN A 76 12.85 10.46 10.46
CA ASN A 76 11.64 11.17 10.80
C ASN A 76 11.56 11.54 12.27
N GLU A 77 12.55 11.24 13.03
CA GLU A 77 12.56 11.63 14.41
C GLU A 77 13.14 13.03 14.52
N HIS A 78 12.38 13.92 14.89
CA HIS A 78 12.82 15.29 15.07
C HIS A 78 12.19 15.88 16.29
#